data_0dd49bb0494e7e73d85ae0aa916abde1
#
_entry.id   0dd49bb0494e7e73d85ae0aa916abde1
#
_cell.length_a   1.000
_cell.length_b   1.000
_cell.length_c   1.000
_cell.angle_alpha   90.00
_cell.angle_beta   90.00
_cell.angle_gamma   90.00
#
_symmetry.space_group_name_H-M   'P 1'
#
loop_
_entity.id
_entity.type
_entity.pdbx_description
1 polymer ?
#
loop_
_entity_poly.entity_id
_entity_poly.type
_entity_poly.pdbx_seq_one_letter_code
_entity_poly.pdbx_strand_id
1 'polypeptide(L)'
;MKKLTLTAALLAALTLTACGNKTTEATPTPTPGLDAPATTPEEGMEIDPEFSVDPEPEIDENAQPAPDAELSDMVDTIYKIQPVELMGMETTGIDLTDETWYGYLAGLTANNVGKVDAAVISEPMTGSQAYSLVLLRLRDKADACEIADSMEENISMRKWVCVEADKARVVSFDDKLLYVMADSELVDVDLLADAAAKAFNATFDVDDSLVNEDESELPPELLSAPAVAD
;
A
#
# COMPACT_ATOMS: atom_id res chain seq x y z
N MET A 1 -24.63 -32.58 43.72
CA MET A 1 -24.90 -33.92 43.13
C MET A 1 -24.57 -33.80 41.64
N LYS A 2 -23.39 -34.32 41.28
CA LYS A 2 -23.16 -35.38 40.28
C LYS A 2 -23.83 -35.09 38.93
N LYS A 3 -23.12 -34.95 37.75
CA LYS A 3 -22.24 -35.95 37.16
C LYS A 3 -21.28 -35.31 36.13
N LEU A 4 -20.06 -35.73 36.23
CA LEU A 4 -19.01 -35.78 35.23
C LEU A 4 -19.43 -36.69 34.06
N THR A 5 -19.17 -36.31 32.82
CA THR A 5 -18.96 -37.29 31.75
C THR A 5 -17.80 -36.83 30.88
N LEU A 6 -16.77 -37.59 30.94
CA LEU A 6 -15.55 -37.67 30.15
C LEU A 6 -15.83 -38.59 28.95
N THR A 7 -15.49 -38.18 27.74
CA THR A 7 -15.23 -39.09 26.59
C THR A 7 -14.25 -38.35 25.67
N ALA A 8 -12.99 -38.69 25.71
CA ALA A 8 -12.25 -39.76 25.03
C ALA A 8 -12.00 -39.49 23.54
N ALA A 9 -10.72 -39.28 23.29
CA ALA A 9 -9.88 -39.25 22.10
C ALA A 9 -10.32 -40.18 20.94
N LEU A 10 -10.06 -39.68 19.72
CA LEU A 10 -9.69 -40.55 18.59
C LEU A 10 -8.60 -39.87 17.74
N LEU A 11 -7.38 -40.38 17.88
CA LEU A 11 -6.29 -40.23 16.93
C LEU A 11 -6.63 -41.03 15.66
N ALA A 12 -6.50 -40.42 14.50
CA ALA A 12 -6.32 -41.16 13.27
C ALA A 12 -5.08 -40.60 12.54
N ALA A 13 -4.02 -41.37 12.67
CA ALA A 13 -2.83 -41.26 11.82
C ALA A 13 -3.14 -41.94 10.49
N LEU A 14 -2.90 -41.24 9.36
CA LEU A 14 -2.85 -41.88 8.05
C LEU A 14 -1.52 -41.56 7.39
N THR A 15 -0.82 -42.65 7.13
CA THR A 15 0.52 -42.82 6.63
C THR A 15 0.67 -42.44 5.16
N LEU A 16 1.88 -41.98 4.88
CA LEU A 16 2.48 -41.79 3.56
C LEU A 16 2.34 -42.98 2.62
N THR A 17 2.12 -42.70 1.36
CA THR A 17 2.61 -43.58 0.30
C THR A 17 3.32 -42.72 -0.76
N ALA A 18 4.61 -42.92 -0.81
CA ALA A 18 5.49 -42.48 -1.89
C ALA A 18 5.45 -43.50 -3.01
N CYS A 19 5.29 -43.05 -4.24
CA CYS A 19 5.71 -43.71 -5.49
C CYS A 19 5.83 -42.61 -6.50
N GLY A 20 6.88 -42.39 -7.24
CA GLY A 20 7.92 -43.23 -7.77
C GLY A 20 8.31 -42.59 -9.09
N ASN A 21 9.52 -42.21 -9.10
CA ASN A 21 10.44 -41.86 -10.16
C ASN A 21 10.05 -42.22 -11.61
N LYS A 22 10.11 -41.22 -12.54
CA LYS A 22 10.64 -41.45 -13.89
C LYS A 22 11.30 -40.20 -14.43
N THR A 23 12.61 -40.22 -14.36
CA THR A 23 13.56 -39.41 -15.14
C THR A 23 13.32 -39.67 -16.62
N THR A 24 13.02 -38.63 -17.37
CA THR A 24 13.14 -38.65 -18.83
C THR A 24 14.24 -37.67 -19.22
N GLU A 25 15.34 -38.21 -19.58
CA GLU A 25 16.52 -37.57 -20.14
C GLU A 25 16.14 -36.98 -21.49
N ALA A 26 16.15 -35.65 -21.64
CA ALA A 26 15.99 -34.98 -22.94
C ALA A 26 17.39 -34.73 -23.50
N THR A 27 17.66 -35.40 -24.59
CA THR A 27 18.83 -35.25 -25.46
C THR A 27 18.90 -33.81 -26.00
N PRO A 28 20.04 -33.12 -25.95
CA PRO A 28 20.21 -31.80 -26.55
C PRO A 28 20.32 -31.90 -28.07
N THR A 29 19.46 -31.18 -28.75
CA THR A 29 19.53 -30.94 -30.20
C THR A 29 20.71 -29.97 -30.47
N PRO A 30 21.58 -30.24 -31.42
CA PRO A 30 22.69 -29.33 -31.76
C PRO A 30 22.18 -28.12 -32.53
N THR A 31 22.46 -26.94 -31.99
CA THR A 31 22.31 -25.66 -32.67
C THR A 31 23.40 -25.50 -33.75
N PRO A 32 23.08 -25.05 -34.97
CA PRO A 32 24.09 -24.79 -36.00
C PRO A 32 24.99 -23.62 -35.58
N GLY A 33 26.30 -23.85 -35.67
CA GLY A 33 27.29 -22.83 -35.36
C GLY A 33 27.25 -21.69 -36.38
N LEU A 34 27.28 -20.47 -35.84
CA LEU A 34 27.66 -19.28 -36.57
C LEU A 34 29.18 -19.09 -36.33
N ASP A 35 29.96 -19.35 -37.37
CA ASP A 35 31.36 -18.97 -37.41
C ASP A 35 31.49 -17.45 -37.36
N ALA A 36 31.85 -16.92 -36.19
CA ALA A 36 32.41 -15.58 -36.09
C ALA A 36 33.94 -15.67 -36.06
N PRO A 37 34.67 -14.85 -36.82
CA PRO A 37 36.12 -14.88 -36.79
C PRO A 37 36.64 -14.44 -35.42
N ALA A 38 37.53 -15.25 -34.87
CA ALA A 38 38.25 -14.94 -33.65
C ALA A 38 39.12 -13.71 -33.86
N THR A 39 38.71 -12.58 -33.28
CA THR A 39 39.62 -11.46 -33.06
C THR A 39 40.44 -11.75 -31.82
N THR A 40 41.72 -11.88 -32.00
CA THR A 40 42.71 -11.95 -30.94
C THR A 40 42.60 -10.74 -30.04
N PRO A 41 42.55 -10.88 -28.70
CA PRO A 41 42.64 -9.72 -27.82
C PRO A 41 44.02 -9.10 -27.96
N GLU A 42 44.08 -7.80 -28.27
CA GLU A 42 45.32 -7.05 -28.12
C GLU A 42 45.70 -7.00 -26.64
N GLU A 43 46.92 -7.50 -26.35
CA GLU A 43 47.56 -7.25 -25.06
C GLU A 43 47.83 -5.76 -24.91
N GLY A 44 47.41 -5.18 -23.79
CA GLY A 44 47.90 -3.92 -23.32
C GLY A 44 46.89 -2.81 -23.05
N MET A 45 45.94 -3.05 -22.13
CA MET A 45 45.46 -1.98 -21.27
C MET A 45 45.79 -2.39 -19.83
N GLU A 46 46.87 -1.83 -19.31
CA GLU A 46 47.12 -1.81 -17.87
C GLU A 46 45.96 -0.98 -17.27
N ILE A 47 45.04 -1.69 -16.57
CA ILE A 47 44.04 -1.05 -15.76
C ILE A 47 44.80 -0.49 -14.57
N ASP A 48 44.86 0.86 -14.48
CA ASP A 48 45.43 1.56 -13.34
C ASP A 48 44.65 1.14 -12.07
N PRO A 49 45.30 0.48 -11.10
CA PRO A 49 44.61 0.01 -9.91
C PRO A 49 44.15 1.16 -8.97
N GLU A 50 44.38 2.41 -9.34
CA GLU A 50 44.01 3.58 -8.54
C GLU A 50 42.67 4.22 -8.95
N PHE A 51 41.96 3.63 -9.94
CA PHE A 51 40.62 4.11 -10.38
C PHE A 51 39.51 3.16 -9.92
N SER A 52 39.53 2.78 -8.65
CA SER A 52 38.33 2.32 -7.99
C SER A 52 37.60 3.55 -7.39
N VAL A 53 36.86 4.23 -8.22
CA VAL A 53 35.78 5.10 -7.72
C VAL A 53 34.74 4.13 -7.18
N ASP A 54 34.70 3.91 -5.88
CA ASP A 54 33.50 3.39 -5.25
C ASP A 54 32.37 4.32 -5.68
N PRO A 55 31.33 3.81 -6.37
CA PRO A 55 30.19 4.67 -6.66
C PRO A 55 29.65 5.15 -5.33
N GLU A 56 29.78 6.45 -5.05
CA GLU A 56 29.01 7.04 -3.97
C GLU A 56 27.57 6.61 -4.21
N PRO A 57 26.86 6.11 -3.18
CA PRO A 57 25.47 5.73 -3.34
C PRO A 57 24.73 6.98 -3.86
N GLU A 58 24.16 6.88 -5.06
CA GLU A 58 23.29 7.90 -5.59
C GLU A 58 22.15 8.05 -4.56
N ILE A 59 22.16 9.15 -3.81
CA ILE A 59 21.08 9.49 -2.91
C ILE A 59 19.91 9.86 -3.82
N ASP A 60 18.92 9.00 -3.92
CA ASP A 60 17.66 9.35 -4.57
C ASP A 60 16.97 10.40 -3.67
N GLU A 61 17.04 11.67 -4.09
CA GLU A 61 16.43 12.79 -3.36
C GLU A 61 14.90 12.66 -3.25
N ASN A 62 14.28 11.73 -3.98
CA ASN A 62 12.86 11.43 -3.94
C ASN A 62 12.54 10.14 -3.16
N ALA A 63 13.55 9.45 -2.63
CA ALA A 63 13.31 8.25 -1.83
C ALA A 63 12.59 8.60 -0.53
N GLN A 64 11.42 8.00 -0.32
CA GLN A 64 10.72 8.12 0.96
C GLN A 64 11.54 7.47 2.08
N PRO A 65 11.43 7.96 3.32
CA PRO A 65 12.13 7.37 4.46
C PRO A 65 11.67 5.94 4.72
N ALA A 66 12.51 5.17 5.40
CA ALA A 66 12.10 3.86 5.88
C ALA A 66 10.85 3.99 6.77
N PRO A 67 9.89 3.07 6.66
CA PRO A 67 8.66 3.14 7.44
C PRO A 67 8.94 2.96 8.94
N ASP A 68 8.14 3.64 9.77
CA ASP A 68 8.10 3.37 11.20
C ASP A 68 7.69 1.90 11.43
N ALA A 69 8.48 1.17 12.21
CA ALA A 69 8.30 -0.28 12.35
C ALA A 69 6.97 -0.65 13.04
N GLU A 70 6.54 0.12 14.05
CA GLU A 70 5.27 -0.12 14.74
C GLU A 70 4.09 0.08 13.78
N LEU A 71 4.07 1.21 13.06
CA LEU A 71 2.99 1.52 12.13
C LEU A 71 2.95 0.54 10.95
N SER A 72 4.12 0.12 10.44
CA SER A 72 4.22 -0.88 9.40
C SER A 72 3.66 -2.25 9.86
N ASP A 73 4.03 -2.70 11.06
CA ASP A 73 3.50 -3.93 11.66
C ASP A 73 1.97 -3.85 11.88
N MET A 74 1.45 -2.66 12.19
CA MET A 74 0.01 -2.42 12.31
C MET A 74 -0.71 -2.56 10.97
N VAL A 75 -0.17 -1.97 9.90
CA VAL A 75 -0.70 -2.14 8.53
C VAL A 75 -0.71 -3.60 8.14
N ASP A 76 0.38 -4.32 8.36
CA ASP A 76 0.46 -5.76 8.11
C ASP A 76 -0.58 -6.56 8.90
N THR A 77 -0.89 -6.13 10.12
CA THR A 77 -1.88 -6.79 10.97
C THR A 77 -3.30 -6.55 10.46
N ILE A 78 -3.60 -5.36 9.96
CA ILE A 78 -4.87 -5.06 9.28
C ILE A 78 -5.02 -5.95 8.04
N TYR A 79 -3.98 -6.05 7.20
CA TYR A 79 -4.02 -6.86 5.96
C TYR A 79 -4.10 -8.38 6.22
N LYS A 80 -3.65 -8.86 7.38
CA LYS A 80 -3.88 -10.28 7.78
C LYS A 80 -5.35 -10.57 8.06
N ILE A 81 -6.12 -9.57 8.47
CA ILE A 81 -7.57 -9.71 8.74
C ILE A 81 -8.38 -9.44 7.48
N GLN A 82 -8.05 -8.36 6.78
CA GLN A 82 -8.66 -7.97 5.51
C GLN A 82 -7.57 -7.83 4.44
N PRO A 83 -7.30 -8.90 3.68
CA PRO A 83 -6.28 -8.87 2.63
C PRO A 83 -6.59 -7.84 1.54
N VAL A 84 -5.54 -7.16 1.09
CA VAL A 84 -5.56 -6.28 -0.09
C VAL A 84 -4.73 -6.95 -1.17
N GLU A 85 -5.40 -7.43 -2.22
CA GLU A 85 -4.78 -8.21 -3.30
C GLU A 85 -4.48 -7.33 -4.52
N LEU A 86 -3.72 -6.25 -4.30
CA LEU A 86 -3.24 -5.36 -5.36
C LEU A 86 -1.79 -5.65 -5.73
N MET A 87 -1.40 -5.31 -6.96
CA MET A 87 -0.05 -5.59 -7.45
C MET A 87 0.97 -4.58 -6.91
N GLY A 88 2.09 -5.11 -6.38
CA GLY A 88 3.21 -4.27 -5.99
C GLY A 88 2.91 -3.36 -4.80
N MET A 89 2.17 -3.87 -3.81
CA MET A 89 1.93 -3.15 -2.57
C MET A 89 3.23 -2.89 -1.82
N GLU A 90 3.44 -1.65 -1.42
CA GLU A 90 4.59 -1.24 -0.62
C GLU A 90 4.12 -0.33 0.52
N THR A 91 4.73 -0.49 1.69
CA THR A 91 4.54 0.40 2.83
C THR A 91 5.82 1.19 3.05
N THR A 92 5.75 2.50 2.93
CA THR A 92 6.87 3.43 3.10
C THR A 92 6.60 4.44 4.21
N GLY A 93 7.66 5.10 4.72
CA GLY A 93 7.51 6.23 5.62
C GLY A 93 7.08 7.48 4.84
N ILE A 94 6.42 8.42 5.52
CA ILE A 94 6.17 9.75 4.98
C ILE A 94 7.15 10.72 5.64
N ASP A 95 7.89 11.49 4.83
CA ASP A 95 8.79 12.51 5.37
C ASP A 95 8.00 13.68 5.95
N LEU A 96 7.95 13.76 7.27
CA LEU A 96 7.28 14.83 8.01
C LEU A 96 8.08 16.14 8.05
N THR A 97 9.25 16.19 7.42
CA THR A 97 10.09 17.40 7.33
C THR A 97 9.95 18.12 5.99
N ASP A 98 9.43 17.44 4.98
CA ASP A 98 9.19 17.99 3.65
C ASP A 98 7.69 18.23 3.41
N GLU A 99 7.32 19.52 3.25
CA GLU A 99 5.93 19.95 3.05
C GLU A 99 5.28 19.32 1.82
N THR A 100 6.06 19.07 0.76
CA THR A 100 5.55 18.44 -0.45
C THR A 100 5.02 17.04 -0.15
N TRP A 101 5.77 16.27 0.64
CA TRP A 101 5.41 14.89 0.92
C TRP A 101 4.32 14.77 1.97
N TYR A 102 4.46 15.40 3.14
CA TYR A 102 3.41 15.30 4.16
C TYR A 102 2.11 15.96 3.73
N GLY A 103 2.17 17.01 2.91
CA GLY A 103 0.98 17.64 2.35
C GLY A 103 0.28 16.74 1.33
N TYR A 104 1.02 16.23 0.36
CA TYR A 104 0.47 15.42 -0.73
C TYR A 104 0.00 14.04 -0.28
N LEU A 105 0.76 13.36 0.58
CA LEU A 105 0.49 11.98 0.98
C LEU A 105 -0.45 11.87 2.18
N ALA A 106 -0.31 12.79 3.15
CA ALA A 106 -1.04 12.72 4.42
C ALA A 106 -2.00 13.90 4.66
N GLY A 107 -2.10 14.86 3.73
CA GLY A 107 -3.00 16.02 3.87
C GLY A 107 -2.64 16.92 5.06
N LEU A 108 -1.41 16.83 5.56
CA LEU A 108 -0.94 17.64 6.66
C LEU A 108 -0.51 19.03 6.18
N THR A 109 -0.51 19.98 7.09
CA THR A 109 -0.08 21.37 6.84
C THR A 109 1.06 21.73 7.78
N ALA A 110 1.77 22.83 7.48
CA ALA A 110 2.80 23.36 8.36
C ALA A 110 2.28 23.67 9.79
N ASN A 111 0.97 23.88 9.96
CA ASN A 111 0.37 24.19 11.26
C ASN A 111 0.14 22.94 12.12
N ASN A 112 -0.05 21.77 11.50
CA ASN A 112 -0.46 20.56 12.21
C ASN A 112 0.53 19.39 12.09
N VAL A 113 1.48 19.41 11.14
CA VAL A 113 2.49 18.35 11.01
C VAL A 113 3.27 18.10 12.30
N GLY A 114 3.52 19.14 13.11
CA GLY A 114 4.20 19.02 14.41
C GLY A 114 3.42 18.22 15.46
N LYS A 115 2.14 17.90 15.23
CA LYS A 115 1.28 17.07 16.11
C LYS A 115 1.40 15.58 15.79
N VAL A 116 2.01 15.24 14.66
CA VAL A 116 2.27 13.87 14.21
C VAL A 116 3.68 13.46 14.62
N ASP A 117 3.82 12.24 15.12
CA ASP A 117 5.10 11.67 15.55
C ASP A 117 5.72 10.80 14.46
N ALA A 118 4.90 9.99 13.79
CA ALA A 118 5.28 9.13 12.68
C ALA A 118 4.13 8.95 11.71
N ALA A 119 4.46 8.68 10.45
CA ALA A 119 3.51 8.46 9.39
C ALA A 119 4.02 7.40 8.42
N VAL A 120 3.12 6.49 8.01
CA VAL A 120 3.37 5.54 6.92
C VAL A 120 2.24 5.61 5.90
N ILE A 121 2.59 5.25 4.68
CA ILE A 121 1.64 5.07 3.58
C ILE A 121 1.83 3.69 2.98
N SER A 122 0.73 3.02 2.67
CA SER A 122 0.72 1.75 1.97
C SER A 122 -0.12 1.86 0.70
N GLU A 123 0.53 1.69 -0.44
CA GLU A 123 -0.11 1.84 -1.75
C GLU A 123 0.56 0.96 -2.81
N PRO A 124 -0.12 0.70 -3.95
CA PRO A 124 0.50 0.03 -5.09
C PRO A 124 1.60 0.92 -5.70
N MET A 125 2.73 0.32 -6.05
CA MET A 125 3.79 1.02 -6.80
C MET A 125 3.34 1.49 -8.19
N THR A 126 2.22 0.95 -8.70
CA THR A 126 1.68 1.31 -10.01
C THR A 126 0.52 2.28 -9.85
N GLY A 127 0.56 3.42 -10.54
CA GLY A 127 -0.51 4.42 -10.51
C GLY A 127 -1.81 4.03 -11.26
N SER A 128 -2.01 2.75 -11.56
CA SER A 128 -3.19 2.22 -12.27
C SER A 128 -4.24 1.60 -11.35
N GLN A 129 -3.99 1.56 -10.06
CA GLN A 129 -4.89 1.02 -9.05
C GLN A 129 -5.11 2.09 -7.99
N ALA A 130 -6.32 2.64 -7.92
CA ALA A 130 -6.64 3.69 -6.96
C ALA A 130 -6.82 3.07 -5.56
N TYR A 131 -5.76 3.10 -4.79
CA TYR A 131 -5.73 2.66 -3.41
C TYR A 131 -4.63 3.37 -2.64
N SER A 132 -4.95 3.85 -1.45
CA SER A 132 -3.97 4.41 -0.51
C SER A 132 -4.47 4.23 0.92
N LEU A 133 -3.61 3.73 1.79
CA LEU A 133 -3.83 3.67 3.22
C LEU A 133 -2.73 4.48 3.92
N VAL A 134 -3.11 5.49 4.68
CA VAL A 134 -2.20 6.31 5.50
C VAL A 134 -2.49 6.01 6.96
N LEU A 135 -1.44 5.70 7.73
CA LEU A 135 -1.55 5.49 9.17
C LEU A 135 -0.58 6.44 9.89
N LEU A 136 -1.14 7.26 10.75
CA LEU A 136 -0.42 8.24 11.56
C LEU A 136 -0.34 7.81 13.02
N ARG A 137 0.76 8.16 13.70
CA ARG A 137 0.83 8.20 15.16
C ARG A 137 0.83 9.65 15.61
N LEU A 138 -0.16 10.03 16.41
CA LEU A 138 -0.31 11.37 16.94
C LEU A 138 0.51 11.51 18.23
N ARG A 139 1.02 12.71 18.49
CA ARG A 139 1.68 13.02 19.78
C ARG A 139 0.68 13.16 20.92
N ASP A 140 -0.52 13.66 20.61
CA ASP A 140 -1.66 13.73 21.52
C ASP A 140 -2.92 13.30 20.77
N LYS A 141 -3.61 12.29 21.29
CA LYS A 141 -4.87 11.83 20.72
C LYS A 141 -5.98 12.88 20.67
N ALA A 142 -5.87 13.94 21.49
CA ALA A 142 -6.82 15.06 21.46
C ALA A 142 -6.78 15.85 20.15
N ASP A 143 -5.69 15.71 19.36
CA ASP A 143 -5.55 16.34 18.05
C ASP A 143 -6.22 15.55 16.91
N ALA A 144 -6.78 14.37 17.19
CA ALA A 144 -7.30 13.46 16.16
C ALA A 144 -8.34 14.10 15.24
N CYS A 145 -9.32 14.85 15.77
CA CYS A 145 -10.33 15.51 14.94
C CYS A 145 -9.69 16.55 14.00
N GLU A 146 -8.80 17.41 14.52
CA GLU A 146 -8.13 18.43 13.69
C GLU A 146 -7.29 17.82 12.57
N ILE A 147 -6.61 16.71 12.87
CA ILE A 147 -5.79 16.02 11.86
C ILE A 147 -6.69 15.29 10.85
N ALA A 148 -7.76 14.66 11.28
CA ALA A 148 -8.76 14.03 10.42
C ALA A 148 -9.35 15.05 9.43
N ASP A 149 -9.85 16.18 9.93
CA ASP A 149 -10.38 17.28 9.11
C ASP A 149 -9.35 17.74 8.07
N SER A 150 -8.06 17.87 8.48
CA SER A 150 -6.99 18.26 7.56
C SER A 150 -6.73 17.22 6.48
N MET A 151 -6.77 15.93 6.81
CA MET A 151 -6.62 14.85 5.83
C MET A 151 -7.77 14.83 4.83
N GLU A 152 -9.00 14.98 5.29
CA GLU A 152 -10.20 15.02 4.44
C GLU A 152 -10.19 16.21 3.48
N GLU A 153 -9.76 17.37 3.94
CA GLU A 153 -9.72 18.58 3.13
C GLU A 153 -8.59 18.59 2.09
N ASN A 154 -7.45 17.96 2.40
CA ASN A 154 -6.23 18.13 1.61
C ASN A 154 -5.80 16.88 0.84
N ILE A 155 -6.23 15.67 1.20
CA ILE A 155 -5.93 14.47 0.41
C ILE A 155 -6.86 14.41 -0.80
N SER A 156 -6.26 14.39 -1.99
CA SER A 156 -7.04 14.26 -3.22
C SER A 156 -7.39 12.80 -3.49
N MET A 157 -8.67 12.49 -3.59
CA MET A 157 -9.16 11.18 -4.04
C MET A 157 -8.88 10.93 -5.53
N ARG A 158 -8.42 11.97 -6.26
CA ARG A 158 -8.01 11.95 -7.68
C ARG A 158 -6.51 12.12 -7.86
N LYS A 159 -5.68 11.65 -6.92
CA LYS A 159 -4.23 11.84 -6.99
C LYS A 159 -3.56 11.02 -8.10
N TRP A 160 -4.22 10.04 -8.67
CA TRP A 160 -3.72 9.23 -9.78
C TRP A 160 -4.07 9.81 -11.16
N VAL A 161 -3.36 9.38 -12.21
CA VAL A 161 -3.49 10.00 -13.55
C VAL A 161 -4.75 9.53 -14.30
N CYS A 162 -5.10 8.24 -14.20
CA CYS A 162 -6.17 7.64 -15.02
C CYS A 162 -7.24 6.93 -14.20
N VAL A 163 -7.10 6.90 -12.91
CA VAL A 163 -8.02 6.25 -11.97
C VAL A 163 -8.24 7.15 -10.76
N GLU A 164 -9.33 6.97 -10.06
CA GLU A 164 -9.66 7.74 -8.87
C GLU A 164 -10.27 6.83 -7.81
N ALA A 165 -10.17 7.25 -6.55
CA ALA A 165 -10.91 6.65 -5.48
C ALA A 165 -12.32 7.25 -5.45
N ASP A 166 -13.33 6.41 -5.31
CA ASP A 166 -14.72 6.83 -5.15
C ASP A 166 -15.14 6.88 -3.69
N LYS A 167 -14.37 6.23 -2.81
CA LYS A 167 -14.66 6.17 -1.40
C LYS A 167 -13.41 6.31 -0.54
N ALA A 168 -13.57 7.03 0.58
CA ALA A 168 -12.57 7.07 1.64
C ALA A 168 -13.22 6.95 3.01
N ARG A 169 -12.44 6.52 4.00
CA ARG A 169 -12.83 6.50 5.42
C ARG A 169 -11.66 6.93 6.28
N VAL A 170 -11.91 7.78 7.25
CA VAL A 170 -10.96 8.18 8.27
C VAL A 170 -11.46 7.73 9.63
N VAL A 171 -10.59 7.09 10.40
CA VAL A 171 -10.91 6.61 11.74
C VAL A 171 -9.76 6.88 12.70
N SER A 172 -10.08 7.19 13.96
CA SER A 172 -9.07 7.32 15.00
C SER A 172 -9.32 6.35 16.15
N PHE A 173 -8.24 5.85 16.72
CA PHE A 173 -8.24 5.00 17.91
C PHE A 173 -6.93 5.17 18.68
N ASP A 174 -7.03 5.30 20.00
CA ASP A 174 -5.90 5.64 20.85
C ASP A 174 -5.16 6.89 20.33
N ASP A 175 -3.87 6.75 20.00
CA ASP A 175 -3.03 7.80 19.40
C ASP A 175 -2.82 7.58 17.88
N LYS A 176 -3.63 6.74 17.26
CA LYS A 176 -3.53 6.42 15.83
C LYS A 176 -4.68 7.05 15.04
N LEU A 177 -4.37 7.45 13.82
CA LEU A 177 -5.34 7.90 12.85
C LEU A 177 -5.09 7.20 11.52
N LEU A 178 -6.10 6.49 11.05
CA LEU A 178 -6.10 5.73 9.80
C LEU A 178 -6.98 6.44 8.78
N TYR A 179 -6.43 6.77 7.63
CA TYR A 179 -7.15 7.20 6.45
C TYR A 179 -6.97 6.18 5.34
N VAL A 180 -8.05 5.68 4.79
CA VAL A 180 -8.00 4.75 3.66
C VAL A 180 -8.93 5.22 2.57
N MET A 181 -8.45 5.22 1.32
CA MET A 181 -9.25 5.52 0.13
C MET A 181 -8.98 4.52 -0.99
N ALA A 182 -10.01 4.21 -1.74
CA ALA A 182 -9.93 3.24 -2.84
C ALA A 182 -11.00 3.48 -3.90
N ASP A 183 -10.76 2.92 -5.07
CA ASP A 183 -11.81 2.48 -5.98
C ASP A 183 -12.52 1.29 -5.32
N SER A 184 -13.81 1.44 -5.01
CA SER A 184 -14.62 0.44 -4.29
C SER A 184 -14.82 -0.86 -5.05
N GLU A 185 -14.57 -0.87 -6.37
CA GLU A 185 -14.52 -2.09 -7.17
C GLU A 185 -13.25 -2.93 -6.88
N LEU A 186 -12.20 -2.28 -6.39
CA LEU A 186 -10.92 -2.93 -6.06
C LEU A 186 -10.83 -3.32 -4.58
N VAL A 187 -11.17 -2.38 -3.68
CA VAL A 187 -10.99 -2.55 -2.23
C VAL A 187 -12.14 -1.91 -1.46
N ASP A 188 -12.72 -2.65 -0.54
CA ASP A 188 -13.72 -2.16 0.39
C ASP A 188 -13.05 -1.45 1.59
N VAL A 189 -13.10 -0.13 1.61
CA VAL A 189 -12.48 0.69 2.66
C VAL A 189 -13.14 0.52 4.03
N ASP A 190 -14.44 0.19 4.08
CA ASP A 190 -15.14 -0.04 5.32
C ASP A 190 -14.66 -1.32 5.99
N LEU A 191 -14.48 -2.38 5.21
CA LEU A 191 -13.94 -3.64 5.73
C LEU A 191 -12.51 -3.49 6.25
N LEU A 192 -11.70 -2.61 5.64
CA LEU A 192 -10.35 -2.32 6.14
C LEU A 192 -10.37 -1.55 7.46
N ALA A 193 -11.21 -0.52 7.58
CA ALA A 193 -11.36 0.19 8.84
C ALA A 193 -11.90 -0.73 9.94
N ASP A 194 -12.90 -1.55 9.64
CA ASP A 194 -13.42 -2.56 10.58
C ASP A 194 -12.36 -3.61 10.96
N ALA A 195 -11.46 -3.94 10.02
CA ALA A 195 -10.33 -4.82 10.30
C ALA A 195 -9.35 -4.18 11.29
N ALA A 196 -9.11 -2.86 11.21
CA ALA A 196 -8.31 -2.14 12.20
C ALA A 196 -8.97 -2.17 13.59
N ALA A 197 -10.27 -1.90 13.68
CA ALA A 197 -11.00 -2.02 14.95
C ALA A 197 -10.86 -3.42 15.56
N LYS A 198 -10.98 -4.45 14.73
CA LYS A 198 -10.86 -5.85 15.15
C LYS A 198 -9.43 -6.23 15.53
N ALA A 199 -8.43 -5.77 14.76
CA ALA A 199 -7.03 -6.07 14.99
C ALA A 199 -6.56 -5.57 16.36
N PHE A 200 -6.99 -4.37 16.72
CA PHE A 200 -6.52 -3.66 17.91
C PHE A 200 -7.56 -3.64 19.04
N ASN A 201 -8.70 -4.32 18.86
CA ASN A 201 -9.83 -4.32 19.80
C ASN A 201 -10.21 -2.87 20.19
N ALA A 202 -10.24 -2.00 19.18
CA ALA A 202 -10.46 -0.58 19.33
C ALA A 202 -11.90 -0.19 19.05
N THR A 203 -12.32 0.92 19.64
CA THR A 203 -13.50 1.70 19.25
C THR A 203 -13.01 3.01 18.68
N PHE A 204 -13.65 3.50 17.64
CA PHE A 204 -13.24 4.74 17.01
C PHE A 204 -13.74 5.96 17.78
N ASP A 205 -12.86 6.94 17.97
CA ASP A 205 -13.21 8.27 18.52
C ASP A 205 -13.62 9.22 17.38
N VAL A 206 -13.01 9.09 16.20
CA VAL A 206 -13.40 9.70 14.92
C VAL A 206 -13.76 8.57 13.98
N ASP A 207 -14.82 8.72 13.20
CA ASP A 207 -15.26 7.74 12.18
C ASP A 207 -16.08 8.45 11.11
N ASP A 208 -15.39 8.95 10.08
CA ASP A 208 -15.99 9.71 8.99
C ASP A 208 -15.76 9.01 7.65
N SER A 209 -16.74 9.11 6.76
CA SER A 209 -16.72 8.51 5.42
C SER A 209 -16.93 9.58 4.36
N LEU A 210 -16.09 9.54 3.33
CA LEU A 210 -16.18 10.42 2.18
C LEU A 210 -16.55 9.61 0.94
N VAL A 211 -17.37 10.18 0.10
CA VAL A 211 -17.71 9.65 -1.22
C VAL A 211 -17.35 10.72 -2.24
N ASN A 212 -16.56 10.34 -3.24
CA ASN A 212 -16.29 11.18 -4.39
C ASN A 212 -17.53 11.14 -5.27
N GLU A 213 -18.41 12.14 -5.15
CA GLU A 213 -19.58 12.26 -6.02
C GLU A 213 -19.07 12.51 -7.45
N ASP A 214 -19.43 11.62 -8.35
CA ASP A 214 -19.08 11.72 -9.75
C ASP A 214 -19.73 13.00 -10.32
N GLU A 215 -18.93 14.03 -10.61
CA GLU A 215 -19.41 15.26 -11.26
C GLU A 215 -19.95 14.99 -12.69
N SER A 216 -19.94 13.72 -13.12
CA SER A 216 -20.45 13.31 -14.45
C SER A 216 -21.97 13.29 -14.53
N GLU A 217 -22.72 13.38 -13.45
CA GLU A 217 -24.14 13.70 -13.52
C GLU A 217 -24.31 15.19 -13.86
N LEU A 218 -24.16 15.51 -15.14
CA LEU A 218 -24.58 16.80 -15.65
C LEU A 218 -26.00 17.10 -15.14
N PRO A 219 -26.23 18.29 -14.55
CA PRO A 219 -27.55 18.66 -14.07
C PRO A 219 -28.57 18.41 -15.18
N PRO A 220 -29.74 17.81 -14.91
CA PRO A 220 -30.71 17.45 -15.95
C PRO A 220 -31.17 18.67 -16.79
N GLU A 221 -30.88 19.87 -16.34
CA GLU A 221 -31.10 21.11 -17.11
C GLU A 221 -30.17 21.26 -18.33
N LEU A 222 -28.97 20.67 -18.32
CA LEU A 222 -28.05 20.71 -19.46
C LEU A 222 -28.33 19.60 -20.50
N LEU A 223 -29.12 18.58 -20.14
CA LEU A 223 -29.56 17.53 -21.04
C LEU A 223 -30.78 17.93 -21.87
N SER A 224 -31.47 19.02 -21.51
CA SER A 224 -32.58 19.58 -22.26
C SER A 224 -32.14 20.75 -23.13
N ALA A 225 -31.27 20.51 -24.13
CA ALA A 225 -31.05 21.50 -25.18
C ALA A 225 -32.41 21.73 -25.94
N PRO A 226 -32.86 22.97 -26.09
CA PRO A 226 -34.06 23.21 -26.86
C PRO A 226 -33.85 22.74 -28.30
N ALA A 227 -34.81 21.95 -28.80
CA ALA A 227 -34.83 21.57 -30.18
C ALA A 227 -34.81 22.84 -31.03
N VAL A 228 -33.76 22.98 -31.87
CA VAL A 228 -33.69 24.06 -32.86
C VAL A 228 -34.84 23.82 -33.83
N ALA A 229 -35.87 24.67 -33.77
CA ALA A 229 -36.94 24.68 -34.78
C ALA A 229 -36.39 25.25 -36.08
N ASP A 230 -36.47 24.46 -37.18
CA ASP A 230 -36.29 24.90 -38.54
C ASP A 230 -37.42 25.84 -38.98
#